data_e650e28aa4f3b57b561f0de9070e7e89
#
_entry.id   e650e28aa4f3b57b561f0de9070e7e89
#
_cell.length_a   1.000
_cell.length_b   1.000
_cell.length_c   1.000
_cell.angle_alpha   90.00
_cell.angle_beta   90.00
_cell.angle_gamma   90.00
#
_symmetry.space_group_name_H-M   'P 1'
#
loop_
_entity.id
_entity.type
_entity.pdbx_description
1 polymer ?
#
loop_
_entity_poly.entity_id
_entity_poly.type
_entity_poly.pdbx_seq_one_letter_code
_entity_poly.pdbx_strand_id
1 'polypeptide(L)'
;MIYDIFHELLKMCHQKKSFIPLAGYILFIVLVYIAYRTSTQMLTGVLATLNPDRNATAKFLDGLFFARLALIPTFIVLMPIVMATLGGDCIAGEIQEGSLKLYMTRPRSRTKFIMTKFFSIYLAGLLYSFFFSVAGYCIGAILFGLSPVQVLLLPGHVFGAQLSLMTLSEATLSYFYATLYFSFSLMTIGTMALFFSTVFNRMSSGTIAVLTLYFVSYVVAALPFADKLRPWLISEIMNNAFLFWMTPLPMMKLYSNLTVLALYMGSFLLASIVTFNYKDIR
;
A
#
# COMPACT_ATOMS: atom_id res chain seq x y z
N MET A 1 25.23 -10.00 -0.96
CA MET A 1 23.76 -9.90 -0.78
C MET A 1 23.28 -8.47 -0.58
N ILE A 2 23.76 -7.72 0.44
CA ILE A 2 23.36 -6.31 0.65
C ILE A 2 23.69 -5.44 -0.58
N TYR A 3 24.89 -5.58 -1.11
CA TYR A 3 25.33 -4.88 -2.33
C TYR A 3 24.44 -5.21 -3.54
N ASP A 4 24.07 -6.48 -3.69
CA ASP A 4 23.20 -6.92 -4.79
C ASP A 4 21.79 -6.34 -4.66
N ILE A 5 21.24 -6.25 -3.41
CA ILE A 5 19.95 -5.63 -3.13
C ILE A 5 19.97 -4.15 -3.50
N PHE A 6 21.04 -3.44 -3.13
CA PHE A 6 21.19 -2.02 -3.43
C PHE A 6 21.28 -1.77 -4.95
N HIS A 7 22.04 -2.59 -5.67
CA HIS A 7 22.11 -2.52 -7.13
C HIS A 7 20.77 -2.77 -7.82
N GLU A 8 20.02 -3.78 -7.36
CA GLU A 8 18.67 -4.04 -7.87
C GLU A 8 17.72 -2.87 -7.60
N LEU A 9 17.80 -2.30 -6.41
CA LEU A 9 16.99 -1.14 -6.04
C LEU A 9 17.32 0.08 -6.91
N LEU A 10 18.59 0.37 -7.14
CA LEU A 10 19.02 1.42 -8.06
C LEU A 10 18.53 1.16 -9.49
N LYS A 11 18.61 -0.09 -9.97
CA LYS A 11 18.08 -0.49 -11.27
C LYS A 11 16.58 -0.21 -11.37
N MET A 12 15.80 -0.56 -10.33
CA MET A 12 14.37 -0.27 -10.26
C MET A 12 14.07 1.23 -10.28
N CYS A 13 14.82 2.03 -9.50
CA CYS A 13 14.63 3.48 -9.44
C CYS A 13 14.98 4.22 -10.75
N HIS A 14 15.97 3.73 -11.52
CA HIS A 14 16.39 4.34 -12.79
C HIS A 14 15.50 3.96 -13.98
N GLN A 15 14.61 3.01 -13.85
CA GLN A 15 13.68 2.67 -14.93
C GLN A 15 12.67 3.79 -15.13
N LYS A 16 12.38 4.14 -16.39
CA LYS A 16 11.33 5.14 -16.74
C LYS A 16 9.97 4.81 -16.13
N LYS A 17 9.68 3.52 -15.92
CA LYS A 17 8.45 3.03 -15.27
C LYS A 17 8.31 3.49 -13.82
N SER A 18 9.42 3.78 -13.11
CA SER A 18 9.41 4.24 -11.72
C SER A 18 8.86 5.66 -11.54
N PHE A 19 8.77 6.43 -12.62
CA PHE A 19 8.13 7.75 -12.59
C PHE A 19 6.60 7.70 -12.74
N ILE A 20 6.05 6.60 -13.25
CA ILE A 20 4.59 6.43 -13.40
C ILE A 20 3.86 6.53 -12.05
N PRO A 21 4.32 5.88 -10.97
CA PRO A 21 3.71 6.03 -9.65
C PRO A 21 3.69 7.48 -9.14
N LEU A 22 4.75 8.24 -9.42
CA LEU A 22 4.83 9.65 -9.01
C LEU A 22 3.79 10.50 -9.75
N ALA A 23 3.66 10.31 -11.06
CA ALA A 23 2.63 10.99 -11.86
C ALA A 23 1.22 10.60 -11.40
N GLY A 24 0.98 9.32 -11.15
CA GLY A 24 -0.29 8.82 -10.60
C GLY A 24 -0.60 9.43 -9.23
N TYR A 25 0.39 9.57 -8.36
CA TYR A 25 0.23 10.19 -7.05
C TYR A 25 -0.14 11.67 -7.14
N ILE A 26 0.50 12.43 -8.03
CA ILE A 26 0.14 13.85 -8.27
C ILE A 26 -1.31 13.96 -8.73
N LEU A 27 -1.73 13.09 -9.66
CA LEU A 27 -3.13 13.05 -10.10
C LEU A 27 -4.08 12.76 -8.94
N PHE A 28 -3.78 11.78 -8.09
CA PHE A 28 -4.62 11.46 -6.93
C PHE A 28 -4.67 12.59 -5.92
N ILE A 29 -3.57 13.28 -5.64
CA ILE A 29 -3.57 14.45 -4.74
C ILE A 29 -4.46 15.55 -5.29
N VAL A 30 -4.39 15.84 -6.60
CA VAL A 30 -5.26 16.84 -7.23
C VAL A 30 -6.73 16.45 -7.13
N LEU A 31 -7.07 15.19 -7.42
CA LEU A 31 -8.44 14.69 -7.27
C LEU A 31 -8.94 14.75 -5.84
N VAL A 32 -8.12 14.35 -4.87
CA VAL A 32 -8.45 14.43 -3.45
C VAL A 32 -8.61 15.89 -3.01
N TYR A 33 -7.78 16.80 -3.51
CA TYR A 33 -7.91 18.24 -3.21
C TYR A 33 -9.23 18.81 -3.72
N ILE A 34 -9.62 18.48 -4.96
CA ILE A 34 -10.92 18.90 -5.51
C ILE A 34 -12.07 18.32 -4.71
N ALA A 35 -12.03 17.01 -4.42
CA ALA A 35 -13.04 16.33 -3.61
C ALA A 35 -13.13 16.92 -2.20
N TYR A 36 -11.99 17.21 -1.57
CA TYR A 36 -11.91 17.83 -0.26
C TYR A 36 -12.56 19.22 -0.25
N ARG A 37 -12.23 20.08 -1.22
CA ARG A 37 -12.83 21.42 -1.36
C ARG A 37 -14.34 21.37 -1.54
N THR A 38 -14.82 20.46 -2.37
CA THR A 38 -16.26 20.29 -2.64
C THR A 38 -17.00 19.75 -1.41
N SER A 39 -16.42 18.75 -0.76
CA SER A 39 -17.01 18.13 0.45
C SER A 39 -17.00 19.08 1.65
N THR A 40 -15.97 19.91 1.81
CA THR A 40 -15.93 20.91 2.89
C THR A 40 -17.03 21.95 2.75
N GLN A 41 -17.35 22.38 1.54
CA GLN A 41 -18.44 23.33 1.28
C GLN A 41 -19.81 22.72 1.64
N MET A 42 -20.04 21.45 1.34
CA MET A 42 -21.26 20.74 1.73
C MET A 42 -21.33 20.50 3.25
N LEU A 43 -20.24 19.99 3.85
CA LEU A 43 -20.18 19.71 5.28
C LEU A 43 -20.32 20.97 6.14
N THR A 44 -19.65 22.06 5.77
CA THR A 44 -19.81 23.33 6.48
C THR A 44 -21.23 23.89 6.38
N GLY A 45 -21.91 23.67 5.24
CA GLY A 45 -23.34 24.00 5.09
C GLY A 45 -24.23 23.22 6.04
N VAL A 46 -24.05 21.89 6.11
CA VAL A 46 -24.83 21.00 6.98
C VAL A 46 -24.51 21.22 8.47
N LEU A 47 -23.23 21.38 8.82
CA LEU A 47 -22.80 21.60 10.19
C LEU A 47 -23.15 23.00 10.70
N ALA A 48 -23.23 24.02 9.84
CA ALA A 48 -23.69 25.34 10.19
C ALA A 48 -25.19 25.36 10.55
N THR A 49 -25.98 24.42 10.04
CA THR A 49 -27.40 24.25 10.44
C THR A 49 -27.55 23.52 11.77
N LEU A 50 -26.55 22.68 12.16
CA LEU A 50 -26.58 21.89 13.39
C LEU A 50 -25.88 22.58 14.57
N ASN A 51 -24.87 23.40 14.31
CA ASN A 51 -24.10 24.08 15.35
C ASN A 51 -23.61 25.45 14.84
N PRO A 52 -23.99 26.59 15.44
CA PRO A 52 -23.65 27.92 14.96
C PRO A 52 -22.17 28.32 15.17
N ASP A 53 -21.38 27.53 15.89
CA ASP A 53 -19.96 27.80 16.10
C ASP A 53 -19.12 27.42 14.87
N ARG A 54 -19.00 28.36 13.95
CA ARG A 54 -18.12 28.24 12.74
C ARG A 54 -16.66 27.85 13.05
N ASN A 55 -16.18 28.18 14.25
CA ASN A 55 -14.81 27.84 14.68
C ASN A 55 -14.62 26.35 15.04
N ALA A 56 -15.68 25.65 15.40
CA ALA A 56 -15.61 24.21 15.69
C ALA A 56 -15.44 23.41 14.38
N THR A 57 -16.20 23.74 13.34
CA THR A 57 -16.19 23.03 12.06
C THR A 57 -14.88 23.18 11.29
N ALA A 58 -14.22 24.35 11.35
CA ALA A 58 -12.92 24.56 10.73
C ALA A 58 -11.79 23.72 11.38
N LYS A 59 -11.94 23.35 12.65
CA LYS A 59 -10.99 22.50 13.38
C LYS A 59 -11.04 21.01 12.98
N PHE A 60 -12.16 20.56 12.39
CA PHE A 60 -12.32 19.17 11.92
C PHE A 60 -11.62 18.91 10.58
N LEU A 61 -11.41 19.94 9.79
CA LEU A 61 -10.96 19.85 8.40
C LEU A 61 -9.57 20.46 8.27
N ASP A 62 -8.57 19.78 8.82
CA ASP A 62 -7.19 20.25 8.80
C ASP A 62 -6.30 19.47 7.81
N GLY A 63 -5.01 19.84 7.77
CA GLY A 63 -4.05 19.25 6.87
C GLY A 63 -3.79 17.76 7.12
N LEU A 64 -3.90 17.29 8.37
CA LEU A 64 -3.72 15.86 8.67
C LEU A 64 -4.94 15.03 8.21
N PHE A 65 -6.14 15.59 8.31
CA PHE A 65 -7.33 14.96 7.75
C PHE A 65 -7.22 14.83 6.22
N PHE A 66 -6.76 15.90 5.55
CA PHE A 66 -6.46 15.84 4.11
C PHE A 66 -5.42 14.76 3.77
N ALA A 67 -4.31 14.70 4.53
CA ALA A 67 -3.27 13.70 4.34
C ALA A 67 -3.82 12.27 4.49
N ARG A 68 -4.69 12.02 5.48
CA ARG A 68 -5.36 10.73 5.66
C ARG A 68 -6.28 10.39 4.49
N LEU A 69 -7.05 11.36 4.00
CA LEU A 69 -7.89 11.15 2.81
C LEU A 69 -7.06 10.84 1.55
N ALA A 70 -5.89 11.47 1.39
CA ALA A 70 -4.99 11.21 0.27
C ALA A 70 -4.34 9.82 0.35
N LEU A 71 -4.10 9.29 1.56
CA LEU A 71 -3.57 7.94 1.73
C LEU A 71 -4.52 6.86 1.22
N ILE A 72 -5.82 7.02 1.40
CA ILE A 72 -6.82 5.98 1.07
C ILE A 72 -6.70 5.53 -0.39
N PRO A 73 -6.90 6.38 -1.42
CA PRO A 73 -6.80 5.95 -2.81
C PRO A 73 -5.36 5.57 -3.19
N THR A 74 -4.36 6.21 -2.59
CA THR A 74 -2.95 5.90 -2.84
C THR A 74 -2.62 4.47 -2.44
N PHE A 75 -2.99 4.04 -1.25
CA PHE A 75 -2.65 2.72 -0.74
C PHE A 75 -3.62 1.62 -1.19
N ILE A 76 -4.86 1.95 -1.51
CA ILE A 76 -5.84 0.97 -1.99
C ILE A 76 -5.69 0.70 -3.49
N VAL A 77 -5.34 1.72 -4.30
CA VAL A 77 -5.30 1.58 -5.76
C VAL A 77 -3.89 1.71 -6.31
N LEU A 78 -3.21 2.82 -6.03
CA LEU A 78 -1.93 3.13 -6.67
C LEU A 78 -0.83 2.17 -6.24
N MET A 79 -0.65 1.97 -4.94
CA MET A 79 0.45 1.16 -4.41
C MET A 79 0.35 -0.33 -4.75
N PRO A 80 -0.82 -0.99 -4.73
CA PRO A 80 -0.96 -2.34 -5.23
C PRO A 80 -0.55 -2.50 -6.70
N ILE A 81 -0.90 -1.53 -7.55
CA ILE A 81 -0.47 -1.53 -8.97
C ILE A 81 1.06 -1.42 -9.05
N VAL A 82 1.66 -0.52 -8.28
CA VAL A 82 3.12 -0.34 -8.23
C VAL A 82 3.81 -1.63 -7.78
N MET A 83 3.34 -2.25 -6.69
CA MET A 83 3.94 -3.48 -6.17
C MET A 83 3.75 -4.67 -7.11
N ALA A 84 2.60 -4.77 -7.76
CA ALA A 84 2.34 -5.80 -8.76
C ALA A 84 3.24 -5.63 -9.99
N THR A 85 3.47 -4.40 -10.45
CA THR A 85 4.38 -4.14 -11.59
C THR A 85 5.84 -4.40 -11.23
N LEU A 86 6.31 -3.92 -10.07
CA LEU A 86 7.68 -4.15 -9.61
C LEU A 86 7.98 -5.66 -9.44
N GLY A 87 7.06 -6.39 -8.79
CA GLY A 87 7.21 -7.83 -8.59
C GLY A 87 7.04 -8.63 -9.88
N GLY A 88 6.07 -8.28 -10.72
CA GLY A 88 5.77 -8.94 -12.00
C GLY A 88 6.91 -8.82 -13.01
N ASP A 89 7.54 -7.66 -13.08
CA ASP A 89 8.65 -7.39 -13.99
C ASP A 89 9.98 -7.97 -13.51
N CYS A 90 10.08 -8.32 -12.23
CA CYS A 90 11.35 -8.60 -11.55
C CYS A 90 12.14 -9.78 -12.16
N ILE A 91 11.47 -10.85 -12.56
CA ILE A 91 12.05 -12.06 -13.17
C ILE A 91 11.63 -12.19 -14.62
N ALA A 92 10.32 -12.07 -14.90
CA ALA A 92 9.80 -12.19 -16.24
C ALA A 92 10.38 -11.13 -17.19
N GLY A 93 10.69 -9.94 -16.66
CA GLY A 93 11.40 -8.90 -17.39
C GLY A 93 12.80 -9.32 -17.83
N GLU A 94 13.57 -9.87 -16.93
CA GLU A 94 14.92 -10.34 -17.21
C GLU A 94 14.94 -11.55 -18.16
N ILE A 95 13.87 -12.37 -18.13
CA ILE A 95 13.70 -13.46 -19.11
C ILE A 95 13.45 -12.87 -20.51
N GLN A 96 12.55 -11.89 -20.65
CA GLN A 96 12.23 -11.28 -21.95
C GLN A 96 13.40 -10.49 -22.54
N GLU A 97 14.18 -9.81 -21.71
CA GLU A 97 15.37 -9.08 -22.11
C GLU A 97 16.58 -10.00 -22.38
N GLY A 98 16.48 -11.30 -22.06
CA GLY A 98 17.57 -12.26 -22.17
C GLY A 98 18.71 -12.08 -21.14
N SER A 99 18.60 -11.07 -20.27
CA SER A 99 19.61 -10.75 -19.26
C SER A 99 19.72 -11.83 -18.18
N LEU A 100 18.65 -12.59 -17.92
CA LEU A 100 18.66 -13.68 -16.96
C LEU A 100 19.66 -14.78 -17.32
N LYS A 101 19.83 -15.12 -18.62
CA LYS A 101 20.80 -16.12 -19.07
C LYS A 101 22.22 -15.70 -18.70
N LEU A 102 22.57 -14.43 -18.91
CA LEU A 102 23.87 -13.87 -18.57
C LEU A 102 24.12 -13.89 -17.05
N TYR A 103 23.08 -13.71 -16.26
CA TYR A 103 23.17 -13.73 -14.80
C TYR A 103 23.41 -15.15 -14.26
N MET A 104 22.81 -16.17 -14.90
CA MET A 104 22.91 -17.58 -14.50
C MET A 104 24.22 -18.27 -14.94
N THR A 105 25.03 -17.66 -15.79
CA THR A 105 26.39 -18.16 -16.12
C THR A 105 27.34 -18.03 -14.93
N ARG A 106 27.05 -17.18 -13.95
CA ARG A 106 27.84 -17.03 -12.72
C ARG A 106 27.40 -18.06 -11.66
N PRO A 107 28.34 -18.64 -10.88
CA PRO A 107 28.00 -19.62 -9.84
C PRO A 107 27.30 -18.94 -8.64
N ARG A 108 26.01 -18.65 -8.80
CA ARG A 108 25.14 -18.13 -7.73
C ARG A 108 24.00 -19.10 -7.44
N SER A 109 23.65 -19.29 -6.15
CA SER A 109 22.49 -20.10 -5.79
C SER A 109 21.20 -19.42 -6.24
N ARG A 110 20.30 -20.18 -6.86
CA ARG A 110 18.98 -19.70 -7.33
C ARG A 110 18.14 -19.13 -6.19
N THR A 111 18.21 -19.75 -5.00
CA THR A 111 17.53 -19.24 -3.79
C THR A 111 18.02 -17.85 -3.40
N LYS A 112 19.34 -17.61 -3.45
CA LYS A 112 19.93 -16.32 -3.11
C LYS A 112 19.49 -15.22 -4.09
N PHE A 113 19.28 -15.58 -5.34
CA PHE A 113 18.73 -14.69 -6.36
C PHE A 113 17.30 -14.26 -6.05
N ILE A 114 16.40 -15.22 -5.76
CA ILE A 114 15.00 -14.91 -5.37
C ILE A 114 14.95 -14.06 -4.11
N MET A 115 15.75 -14.38 -3.09
CA MET A 115 15.82 -13.59 -1.85
C MET A 115 16.30 -12.15 -2.10
N THR A 116 17.26 -11.95 -2.98
CA THR A 116 17.71 -10.61 -3.37
C THR A 116 16.56 -9.80 -3.99
N LYS A 117 15.83 -10.41 -4.93
CA LYS A 117 14.66 -9.78 -5.57
C LYS A 117 13.56 -9.45 -4.57
N PHE A 118 13.25 -10.40 -3.67
CA PHE A 118 12.27 -10.21 -2.61
C PHE A 118 12.60 -9.00 -1.73
N PHE A 119 13.82 -8.90 -1.21
CA PHE A 119 14.23 -7.77 -0.38
C PHE A 119 14.28 -6.45 -1.15
N SER A 120 14.64 -6.48 -2.43
CA SER A 120 14.66 -5.27 -3.27
C SER A 120 13.26 -4.72 -3.52
N ILE A 121 12.27 -5.60 -3.78
CA ILE A 121 10.85 -5.21 -3.93
C ILE A 121 10.34 -4.62 -2.62
N TYR A 122 10.66 -5.25 -1.48
CA TYR A 122 10.26 -4.76 -0.16
C TYR A 122 10.80 -3.37 0.12
N LEU A 123 12.08 -3.17 -0.11
CA LEU A 123 12.74 -1.88 0.12
C LEU A 123 12.16 -0.79 -0.79
N ALA A 124 11.92 -1.12 -2.07
CA ALA A 124 11.26 -0.21 -3.01
C ALA A 124 9.85 0.17 -2.54
N GLY A 125 9.06 -0.82 -2.11
CA GLY A 125 7.72 -0.60 -1.56
C GLY A 125 7.71 0.30 -0.31
N LEU A 126 8.65 0.08 0.61
CA LEU A 126 8.85 0.93 1.79
C LEU A 126 9.17 2.37 1.39
N LEU A 127 10.11 2.56 0.45
CA LEU A 127 10.52 3.89 -0.02
C LEU A 127 9.35 4.65 -0.65
N TYR A 128 8.59 4.01 -1.56
CA TYR A 128 7.42 4.64 -2.17
C TYR A 128 6.33 4.95 -1.13
N SER A 129 6.03 4.03 -0.23
CA SER A 129 5.02 4.22 0.82
C SER A 129 5.38 5.40 1.72
N PHE A 130 6.62 5.45 2.17
CA PHE A 130 7.11 6.52 3.02
C PHE A 130 7.13 7.86 2.28
N PHE A 131 7.61 7.88 1.03
CA PHE A 131 7.62 9.08 0.19
C PHE A 131 6.22 9.65 -0.01
N PHE A 132 5.23 8.84 -0.37
CA PHE A 132 3.86 9.30 -0.58
C PHE A 132 3.20 9.77 0.71
N SER A 133 3.48 9.10 1.82
CA SER A 133 2.96 9.52 3.13
C SER A 133 3.55 10.85 3.59
N VAL A 134 4.86 11.03 3.48
CA VAL A 134 5.52 12.30 3.83
C VAL A 134 5.05 13.43 2.91
N ALA A 135 4.98 13.17 1.60
CA ALA A 135 4.50 14.15 0.64
C ALA A 135 3.04 14.56 0.91
N GLY A 136 2.15 13.59 1.19
CA GLY A 136 0.76 13.89 1.55
C GLY A 136 0.63 14.69 2.85
N TYR A 137 1.42 14.34 3.86
CA TYR A 137 1.48 15.08 5.11
C TYR A 137 1.97 16.52 4.91
N CYS A 138 3.07 16.73 4.19
CA CYS A 138 3.62 18.05 3.92
C CYS A 138 2.65 18.92 3.10
N ILE A 139 2.05 18.36 2.05
CA ILE A 139 1.06 19.07 1.23
C ILE A 139 -0.16 19.47 2.07
N GLY A 140 -0.68 18.54 2.89
CA GLY A 140 -1.79 18.82 3.79
C GLY A 140 -1.45 19.92 4.80
N ALA A 141 -0.30 19.85 5.43
CA ALA A 141 0.17 20.83 6.41
C ALA A 141 0.33 22.23 5.79
N ILE A 142 0.87 22.32 4.57
CA ILE A 142 1.08 23.61 3.86
C ILE A 142 -0.25 24.22 3.41
N LEU A 143 -1.19 23.40 2.90
CA LEU A 143 -2.43 23.92 2.32
C LEU A 143 -3.50 24.25 3.37
N PHE A 144 -3.58 23.49 4.45
CA PHE A 144 -4.68 23.58 5.41
C PHE A 144 -4.23 23.83 6.85
N GLY A 145 -2.92 23.82 7.12
CA GLY A 145 -2.38 23.93 8.48
C GLY A 145 -2.59 22.67 9.31
N LEU A 146 -2.11 22.69 10.55
CA LEU A 146 -2.25 21.59 11.51
C LEU A 146 -2.96 22.09 12.76
N SER A 147 -4.03 21.44 13.16
CA SER A 147 -4.77 21.75 14.37
C SER A 147 -4.18 21.01 15.59
N PRO A 148 -4.14 21.62 16.78
CA PRO A 148 -3.57 20.96 17.97
C PRO A 148 -4.40 19.75 18.45
N VAL A 149 -5.69 19.74 18.14
CA VAL A 149 -6.61 18.63 18.45
C VAL A 149 -7.17 18.09 17.13
N GLN A 150 -7.02 16.81 16.94
CA GLN A 150 -7.46 16.09 15.76
C GLN A 150 -8.76 15.38 16.07
N VAL A 151 -9.78 15.62 15.25
CA VAL A 151 -11.04 14.91 15.31
C VAL A 151 -11.18 14.09 14.04
N LEU A 152 -11.32 12.79 14.20
CA LEU A 152 -11.48 11.88 13.07
C LEU A 152 -12.87 11.28 13.09
N LEU A 153 -13.62 11.56 12.02
CA LEU A 153 -14.86 10.87 11.68
C LEU A 153 -14.51 9.76 10.67
N LEU A 154 -14.51 8.53 11.12
CA LEU A 154 -14.34 7.38 10.23
C LEU A 154 -15.68 7.05 9.58
N PRO A 155 -15.74 6.86 8.24
CA PRO A 155 -16.98 6.50 7.55
C PRO A 155 -17.53 5.18 8.09
N GLY A 156 -18.79 5.18 8.51
CA GLY A 156 -19.46 4.04 9.15
C GLY A 156 -19.58 2.78 8.28
N HIS A 157 -19.43 2.90 6.96
CA HIS A 157 -19.50 1.76 6.03
C HIS A 157 -18.32 0.80 6.14
N VAL A 158 -17.16 1.26 6.64
CA VAL A 158 -15.94 0.46 6.73
C VAL A 158 -15.59 0.13 8.18
N PHE A 159 -15.86 1.04 9.13
CA PHE A 159 -15.34 0.93 10.51
C PHE A 159 -16.37 1.21 11.62
N GLY A 160 -17.65 1.47 11.29
CA GLY A 160 -18.58 2.07 12.21
C GLY A 160 -18.29 3.58 12.38
N ALA A 161 -19.33 4.37 12.62
CA ALA A 161 -19.15 5.80 12.88
C ALA A 161 -18.52 5.99 14.26
N GLN A 162 -17.19 6.14 14.31
CA GLN A 162 -16.45 6.40 15.55
C GLN A 162 -15.82 7.78 15.51
N LEU A 163 -16.04 8.53 16.56
CA LEU A 163 -15.40 9.81 16.80
C LEU A 163 -14.14 9.56 17.64
N SER A 164 -12.97 9.81 17.08
CA SER A 164 -11.69 9.68 17.78
C SER A 164 -11.10 11.06 18.00
N LEU A 165 -10.82 11.40 19.26
CA LEU A 165 -10.12 12.62 19.65
C LEU A 165 -8.68 12.25 19.96
N MET A 166 -7.74 12.88 19.25
CA MET A 166 -6.30 12.65 19.42
C MET A 166 -5.56 13.98 19.52
N THR A 167 -4.47 14.01 20.27
CA THR A 167 -3.52 15.12 20.18
C THR A 167 -2.79 15.09 18.85
N LEU A 168 -2.24 16.21 18.39
CA LEU A 168 -1.51 16.29 17.12
C LEU A 168 -0.36 15.27 17.06
N SER A 169 0.37 15.07 18.18
CA SER A 169 1.48 14.11 18.24
C SER A 169 1.00 12.66 18.11
N GLU A 170 -0.07 12.27 18.78
CA GLU A 170 -0.66 10.94 18.67
C GLU A 170 -1.22 10.69 17.26
N ALA A 171 -1.87 11.69 16.71
CA ALA A 171 -2.47 11.61 15.38
C ALA A 171 -1.42 11.49 14.26
N THR A 172 -0.28 12.19 14.37
CA THR A 172 0.87 12.03 13.45
C THR A 172 1.54 10.68 13.61
N LEU A 173 1.76 10.22 14.82
CA LEU A 173 2.31 8.89 15.07
C LEU A 173 1.39 7.79 14.50
N SER A 174 0.08 7.89 14.74
CA SER A 174 -0.89 6.93 14.18
C SER A 174 -0.90 6.92 12.65
N TYR A 175 -0.70 8.07 12.01
CA TYR A 175 -0.57 8.20 10.56
C TYR A 175 0.64 7.43 10.03
N PHE A 176 1.81 7.59 10.64
CA PHE A 176 3.02 6.87 10.24
C PHE A 176 2.97 5.38 10.59
N TYR A 177 2.37 4.99 11.71
CA TYR A 177 2.15 3.56 12.01
C TYR A 177 1.22 2.89 11.00
N ALA A 178 0.15 3.57 10.58
CA ALA A 178 -0.70 3.09 9.49
C ALA A 178 0.09 2.92 8.18
N THR A 179 0.98 3.87 7.86
CA THR A 179 1.88 3.78 6.68
C THR A 179 2.80 2.57 6.75
N LEU A 180 3.42 2.30 7.90
CA LEU A 180 4.28 1.13 8.09
C LEU A 180 3.50 -0.18 7.94
N TYR A 181 2.31 -0.25 8.52
CA TYR A 181 1.45 -1.42 8.37
C TYR A 181 1.03 -1.62 6.91
N PHE A 182 0.65 -0.57 6.20
CA PHE A 182 0.37 -0.65 4.76
C PHE A 182 1.57 -1.15 3.97
N SER A 183 2.76 -0.61 4.22
CA SER A 183 3.99 -1.06 3.55
C SER A 183 4.23 -2.55 3.74
N PHE A 184 4.00 -3.05 4.95
CA PHE A 184 4.11 -4.48 5.24
C PHE A 184 3.03 -5.29 4.51
N SER A 185 1.81 -4.80 4.46
CA SER A 185 0.70 -5.44 3.74
C SER A 185 0.95 -5.49 2.23
N LEU A 186 1.50 -4.41 1.66
CA LEU A 186 1.85 -4.32 0.24
C LEU A 186 2.94 -5.31 -0.17
N MET A 187 3.79 -5.71 0.78
CA MET A 187 4.80 -6.74 0.56
C MET A 187 4.17 -8.08 0.17
N THR A 188 2.98 -8.39 0.68
CA THR A 188 2.24 -9.60 0.28
C THR A 188 1.91 -9.56 -1.22
N ILE A 189 1.47 -8.40 -1.73
CA ILE A 189 1.21 -8.20 -3.17
C ILE A 189 2.51 -8.34 -3.97
N GLY A 190 3.60 -7.73 -3.49
CA GLY A 190 4.91 -7.84 -4.12
C GLY A 190 5.44 -9.27 -4.18
N THR A 191 5.25 -10.07 -3.12
CA THR A 191 5.63 -11.50 -3.11
C THR A 191 4.76 -12.37 -4.00
N MET A 192 3.46 -12.11 -4.05
CA MET A 192 2.57 -12.75 -5.02
C MET A 192 3.01 -12.45 -6.45
N ALA A 193 3.34 -11.17 -6.73
CA ALA A 193 3.82 -10.76 -8.04
C ALA A 193 5.15 -11.41 -8.40
N LEU A 194 6.08 -11.52 -7.45
CA LEU A 194 7.33 -12.25 -7.60
C LEU A 194 7.07 -13.73 -7.96
N PHE A 195 6.15 -14.40 -7.25
CA PHE A 195 5.77 -15.77 -7.55
C PHE A 195 5.23 -15.92 -8.97
N PHE A 196 4.25 -15.12 -9.37
CA PHE A 196 3.72 -15.18 -10.74
C PHE A 196 4.75 -14.82 -11.80
N SER A 197 5.71 -13.94 -11.47
CA SER A 197 6.86 -13.63 -12.34
C SER A 197 7.79 -14.84 -12.54
N THR A 198 7.87 -15.76 -11.56
CA THR A 198 8.60 -17.03 -11.75
C THR A 198 7.85 -18.01 -12.61
N VAL A 199 6.52 -18.03 -12.55
CA VAL A 199 5.67 -18.95 -13.31
C VAL A 199 5.56 -18.51 -14.77
N PHE A 200 5.19 -17.24 -14.99
CA PHE A 200 5.00 -16.69 -16.32
C PHE A 200 6.30 -16.13 -16.92
N ASN A 201 6.47 -16.29 -18.22
CA ASN A 201 7.63 -15.76 -18.93
C ASN A 201 7.39 -14.35 -19.51
N ARG A 202 6.21 -13.78 -19.30
CA ARG A 202 5.82 -12.45 -19.78
C ARG A 202 5.56 -11.51 -18.62
N MET A 203 6.14 -10.32 -18.67
CA MET A 203 5.99 -9.27 -17.64
C MET A 203 4.52 -8.99 -17.30
N SER A 204 3.71 -8.73 -18.32
CA SER A 204 2.31 -8.35 -18.13
C SER A 204 1.45 -9.44 -17.51
N SER A 205 1.75 -10.73 -17.76
CA SER A 205 0.92 -11.84 -17.27
C SER A 205 0.98 -11.97 -15.75
N GLY A 206 2.18 -11.81 -15.16
CA GLY A 206 2.36 -11.85 -13.71
C GLY A 206 1.65 -10.69 -13.01
N THR A 207 1.81 -9.48 -13.53
CA THR A 207 1.16 -8.28 -13.01
C THR A 207 -0.36 -8.36 -13.07
N ILE A 208 -0.91 -8.78 -14.22
CA ILE A 208 -2.37 -8.93 -14.41
C ILE A 208 -2.93 -9.98 -13.45
N ALA A 209 -2.27 -11.14 -13.31
CA ALA A 209 -2.73 -12.20 -12.40
C ALA A 209 -2.86 -11.71 -10.96
N VAL A 210 -1.86 -11.00 -10.46
CA VAL A 210 -1.88 -10.45 -9.09
C VAL A 210 -2.95 -9.39 -8.91
N LEU A 211 -3.05 -8.44 -9.84
CA LEU A 211 -4.07 -7.40 -9.77
C LEU A 211 -5.48 -7.97 -9.84
N THR A 212 -5.69 -9.00 -10.68
CA THR A 212 -6.98 -9.69 -10.74
C THR A 212 -7.32 -10.33 -9.40
N LEU A 213 -6.40 -11.06 -8.76
CA LEU A 213 -6.62 -11.66 -7.45
C LEU A 213 -6.88 -10.60 -6.38
N TYR A 214 -6.15 -9.49 -6.42
CA TYR A 214 -6.33 -8.37 -5.47
C TYR A 214 -7.71 -7.73 -5.62
N PHE A 215 -8.14 -7.38 -6.85
CA PHE A 215 -9.44 -6.77 -7.07
C PHE A 215 -10.60 -7.76 -6.84
N VAL A 216 -10.43 -9.03 -7.18
CA VAL A 216 -11.42 -10.08 -6.81
C VAL A 216 -11.55 -10.14 -5.28
N SER A 217 -10.46 -10.06 -4.53
CA SER A 217 -10.50 -9.97 -3.06
C SER A 217 -11.36 -8.79 -2.58
N TYR A 218 -11.29 -7.62 -3.25
CA TYR A 218 -12.13 -6.46 -2.94
C TYR A 218 -13.61 -6.72 -3.21
N VAL A 219 -13.91 -7.29 -4.37
CA VAL A 219 -15.29 -7.62 -4.75
C VAL A 219 -15.90 -8.63 -3.77
N VAL A 220 -15.14 -9.67 -3.44
CA VAL A 220 -15.59 -10.68 -2.47
C VAL A 220 -15.82 -10.07 -1.09
N ALA A 221 -14.94 -9.18 -0.63
CA ALA A 221 -15.10 -8.49 0.66
C ALA A 221 -16.39 -7.65 0.75
N ALA A 222 -16.87 -7.15 -0.38
CA ALA A 222 -18.10 -6.36 -0.45
C ALA A 222 -19.39 -7.21 -0.38
N LEU A 223 -19.29 -8.54 -0.56
CA LEU A 223 -20.46 -9.42 -0.57
C LEU A 223 -20.92 -9.75 0.86
N PRO A 224 -22.23 -9.67 1.15
CA PRO A 224 -22.75 -9.86 2.51
C PRO A 224 -22.58 -11.28 3.05
N PHE A 225 -22.43 -12.30 2.17
CA PHE A 225 -22.21 -13.68 2.59
C PHE A 225 -20.73 -14.03 2.83
N ALA A 226 -19.81 -13.13 2.59
CA ALA A 226 -18.37 -13.37 2.70
C ALA A 226 -17.79 -13.08 4.09
N ASP A 227 -18.62 -12.86 5.11
CA ASP A 227 -18.17 -12.49 6.47
C ASP A 227 -17.16 -13.48 7.07
N LYS A 228 -17.32 -14.79 6.80
CA LYS A 228 -16.37 -15.83 7.25
C LYS A 228 -15.03 -15.78 6.51
N LEU A 229 -15.01 -15.25 5.29
CA LEU A 229 -13.81 -15.15 4.46
C LEU A 229 -13.05 -13.84 4.69
N ARG A 230 -13.72 -12.77 5.17
CA ARG A 230 -13.12 -11.44 5.38
C ARG A 230 -11.77 -11.47 6.12
N PRO A 231 -11.59 -12.24 7.22
CA PRO A 231 -10.32 -12.28 7.95
C PRO A 231 -9.13 -12.80 7.11
N TRP A 232 -9.41 -13.49 6.01
CA TRP A 232 -8.41 -14.08 5.11
C TRP A 232 -8.21 -13.27 3.83
N LEU A 233 -9.08 -12.32 3.52
CA LEU A 233 -9.00 -11.51 2.31
C LEU A 233 -7.90 -10.46 2.44
N ILE A 234 -6.97 -10.46 1.49
CA ILE A 234 -5.82 -9.53 1.47
C ILE A 234 -6.29 -8.08 1.48
N SER A 235 -7.34 -7.75 0.73
CA SER A 235 -7.93 -6.42 0.67
C SER A 235 -8.45 -5.94 2.03
N GLU A 236 -9.14 -6.82 2.76
CA GLU A 236 -9.68 -6.50 4.09
C GLU A 236 -8.56 -6.32 5.12
N ILE A 237 -7.55 -7.20 5.09
CA ILE A 237 -6.40 -7.12 5.98
C ILE A 237 -5.62 -5.82 5.72
N MET A 238 -5.46 -5.41 4.46
CA MET A 238 -4.83 -4.13 4.13
C MET A 238 -5.64 -2.94 4.65
N ASN A 239 -6.96 -2.95 4.47
CA ASN A 239 -7.85 -1.88 4.98
C ASN A 239 -7.79 -1.76 6.50
N ASN A 240 -7.46 -2.81 7.23
CA ASN A 240 -7.28 -2.77 8.67
C ASN A 240 -6.09 -1.86 9.12
N ALA A 241 -5.29 -1.33 8.21
CA ALA A 241 -4.35 -0.25 8.52
C ALA A 241 -5.03 1.01 9.09
N PHE A 242 -6.26 1.27 8.67
CA PHE A 242 -7.04 2.40 9.19
C PHE A 242 -7.45 2.25 10.66
N LEU A 243 -7.35 1.03 11.23
CA LEU A 243 -7.55 0.80 12.66
C LEU A 243 -6.55 1.56 13.55
N PHE A 244 -5.38 1.93 13.01
CA PHE A 244 -4.43 2.80 13.72
C PHE A 244 -4.98 4.20 14.01
N TRP A 245 -6.03 4.60 13.32
CA TRP A 245 -6.69 5.89 13.54
C TRP A 245 -7.84 5.81 14.56
N MET A 246 -8.09 4.64 15.14
CA MET A 246 -9.12 4.42 16.14
C MET A 246 -8.54 4.48 17.57
N THR A 247 -9.33 4.98 18.50
CA THR A 247 -9.03 4.92 19.94
C THR A 247 -10.18 4.21 20.67
N PRO A 248 -9.91 3.12 21.42
CA PRO A 248 -8.64 2.45 21.66
C PRO A 248 -8.18 1.58 20.47
N LEU A 249 -6.88 1.40 20.34
CA LEU A 249 -6.27 0.56 19.30
C LEU A 249 -6.64 -0.93 19.49
N PRO A 250 -7.26 -1.61 18.51
CA PRO A 250 -7.59 -3.03 18.61
C PRO A 250 -6.36 -3.92 18.32
N MET A 251 -5.42 -3.97 19.27
CA MET A 251 -4.13 -4.65 19.12
C MET A 251 -4.27 -6.12 18.71
N MET A 252 -5.24 -6.85 19.28
CA MET A 252 -5.43 -8.28 18.99
C MET A 252 -5.78 -8.55 17.53
N LYS A 253 -6.59 -7.68 16.92
CA LYS A 253 -6.92 -7.77 15.50
C LYS A 253 -5.72 -7.45 14.63
N LEU A 254 -4.90 -6.46 15.01
CA LEU A 254 -3.69 -6.10 14.28
C LEU A 254 -2.65 -7.22 14.30
N TYR A 255 -2.41 -7.87 15.45
CA TYR A 255 -1.52 -9.03 15.53
C TYR A 255 -2.00 -10.20 14.68
N SER A 256 -3.29 -10.53 14.75
CA SER A 256 -3.88 -11.57 13.89
C SER A 256 -3.67 -11.28 12.41
N ASN A 257 -3.88 -10.04 11.99
CA ASN A 257 -3.67 -9.64 10.60
C ASN A 257 -2.20 -9.75 10.16
N LEU A 258 -1.26 -9.31 11.01
CA LEU A 258 0.17 -9.43 10.73
C LEU A 258 0.61 -10.90 10.59
N THR A 259 0.07 -11.81 11.41
CA THR A 259 0.38 -13.23 11.28
C THR A 259 -0.14 -13.81 9.96
N VAL A 260 -1.36 -13.46 9.53
CA VAL A 260 -1.92 -13.90 8.25
C VAL A 260 -1.10 -13.36 7.07
N LEU A 261 -0.70 -12.07 7.11
CA LEU A 261 0.16 -11.48 6.08
C LEU A 261 1.53 -12.18 6.00
N ALA A 262 2.14 -12.48 7.15
CA ALA A 262 3.41 -13.21 7.20
C ALA A 262 3.29 -14.63 6.63
N LEU A 263 2.18 -15.32 6.88
CA LEU A 263 1.88 -16.63 6.29
C LEU A 263 1.74 -16.55 4.77
N TYR A 264 1.02 -15.55 4.24
CA TYR A 264 0.92 -15.32 2.80
C TYR A 264 2.29 -15.04 2.18
N MET A 265 3.05 -14.11 2.76
CA MET A 265 4.41 -13.79 2.28
C MET A 265 5.30 -15.02 2.28
N GLY A 266 5.31 -15.78 3.38
CA GLY A 266 6.10 -17.00 3.51
C GLY A 266 5.74 -18.06 2.48
N SER A 267 4.43 -18.33 2.29
CA SER A 267 3.94 -19.34 1.35
C SER A 267 4.29 -18.98 -0.11
N PHE A 268 4.04 -17.74 -0.54
CA PHE A 268 4.38 -17.29 -1.90
C PHE A 268 5.88 -17.20 -2.14
N LEU A 269 6.67 -16.82 -1.12
CA LEU A 269 8.13 -16.81 -1.22
C LEU A 269 8.68 -18.23 -1.38
N LEU A 270 8.21 -19.18 -0.58
CA LEU A 270 8.60 -20.59 -0.71
C LEU A 270 8.19 -21.16 -2.07
N ALA A 271 6.97 -20.88 -2.51
CA ALA A 271 6.49 -21.27 -3.84
C ALA A 271 7.37 -20.68 -4.95
N SER A 272 7.78 -19.41 -4.83
CA SER A 272 8.70 -18.76 -5.78
C SER A 272 10.06 -19.47 -5.85
N ILE A 273 10.63 -19.80 -4.69
CA ILE A 273 11.94 -20.49 -4.61
C ILE A 273 11.83 -21.89 -5.24
N VAL A 274 10.79 -22.64 -4.89
CA VAL A 274 10.58 -23.99 -5.43
C VAL A 274 10.41 -23.94 -6.95
N THR A 275 9.48 -23.12 -7.45
CA THR A 275 9.21 -22.98 -8.88
C THR A 275 10.45 -22.57 -9.66
N PHE A 276 11.23 -21.60 -9.15
CA PHE A 276 12.42 -21.13 -9.81
C PHE A 276 13.57 -22.17 -9.83
N ASN A 277 13.68 -23.00 -8.77
CA ASN A 277 14.68 -24.06 -8.71
C ASN A 277 14.44 -25.16 -9.76
N TYR A 278 13.17 -25.47 -10.04
CA TYR A 278 12.78 -26.46 -11.05
C TYR A 278 12.65 -25.89 -12.48
N LYS A 279 12.73 -24.58 -12.63
CA LYS A 279 12.58 -23.94 -13.95
C LYS A 279 13.80 -24.15 -14.81
N ASP A 280 13.61 -24.77 -15.98
CA ASP A 280 14.63 -24.85 -17.02
C ASP A 280 14.75 -23.50 -17.74
N ILE A 281 15.92 -22.87 -17.59
CA ILE A 281 16.24 -21.60 -18.23
C ILE A 281 17.00 -21.94 -19.51
N ARG A 282 16.23 -22.18 -20.59
CA ARG A 282 16.80 -22.42 -21.93
C ARG A 282 17.04 -21.13 -22.69
#